data_53de46f37c6843f2520e30e0620eb8bd
#
_entry.id   53de46f37c6843f2520e30e0620eb8bd
#
_cell.length_a   1.000
_cell.length_b   1.000
_cell.length_c   1.000
_cell.angle_alpha   90.00
_cell.angle_beta   90.00
_cell.angle_gamma   90.00
#
_symmetry.space_group_name_H-M   'P 1'
#
loop_
_entity.id
_entity.type
_entity.pdbx_description
1 polymer ?
#
loop_
_entity_poly.entity_id
_entity_poly.type
_entity_poly.pdbx_seq_one_letter_code
_entity_poly.pdbx_strand_id
1 'polypeptide(L)'
;MVLFIISAVLTSYCVLLLLFALFQVALGEPLDLHWLHKILLFFGVVFITFGVVGIGLIWKQEWPIVPLSLQATAPFLQFGAVGALTLLSPFIFRGSKFLIAVAFIAVSAAIFLCPLYIQSPCLIEVHELPEKPKLIGHRGAPMLAPENTMMSFEKSIACGVTAFETDIQLSKDRIPFLMHDNNFPGFLRRTTDIKDKFPEKANSRDSANFTWEELQSLNAGDWFVKVRTDPFHSVSYLSEDDIEAARNQTIPSLLQLLNLAKEHNISVIFDIYSPEKENETDDIVKTILHSGIDRSRVLWLPPTKREHVKKIAPGFTHFYKDSEEKEGNYLNVKYSELNMADIRKHRSSNVTVNIWGVNERWLFSLLWCSGASSVTTNSCHILKDMDRPDWVLVSNKYSCMYISLCFTFFISPSIRTLKTFLLPFINNFLTKLQT
;
A
#
# COMPACT_ATOMS: atom_id res chain seq x y z
N MET A 1 -1.42 1.88 -19.11
CA MET A 1 -0.39 2.91 -19.37
C MET A 1 -0.93 4.16 -20.05
N VAL A 2 -1.54 4.07 -21.25
CA VAL A 2 -2.06 5.26 -21.98
C VAL A 2 -3.07 6.08 -21.17
N LEU A 3 -4.06 5.44 -20.53
CA LEU A 3 -5.04 6.12 -19.66
C LEU A 3 -4.40 6.86 -18.48
N PHE A 4 -3.34 6.31 -17.88
CA PHE A 4 -2.60 6.96 -16.80
C PHE A 4 -1.87 8.20 -17.27
N ILE A 5 -1.23 8.15 -18.44
CA ILE A 5 -0.57 9.33 -19.03
C ILE A 5 -1.60 10.41 -19.33
N ILE A 6 -2.73 10.06 -19.94
CA ILE A 6 -3.81 11.01 -20.23
C ILE A 6 -4.34 11.63 -18.93
N SER A 7 -4.62 10.83 -17.90
CA SER A 7 -5.08 11.31 -16.60
C SER A 7 -4.05 12.23 -15.94
N ALA A 8 -2.76 11.88 -15.98
CA ALA A 8 -1.69 12.69 -15.43
C ALA A 8 -1.55 14.04 -16.18
N VAL A 9 -1.67 14.04 -17.50
CA VAL A 9 -1.65 15.28 -18.32
C VAL A 9 -2.85 16.16 -17.96
N LEU A 10 -4.06 15.60 -17.90
CA LEU A 10 -5.28 16.36 -17.57
C LEU A 10 -5.23 16.92 -16.16
N THR A 11 -4.82 16.13 -15.17
CA THR A 11 -4.70 16.58 -13.78
C THR A 11 -3.66 17.71 -13.67
N SER A 12 -2.48 17.52 -14.25
CA SER A 12 -1.42 18.54 -14.25
C SER A 12 -1.86 19.81 -14.96
N TYR A 13 -2.56 19.67 -16.09
CA TYR A 13 -3.13 20.81 -16.81
C TYR A 13 -4.13 21.61 -15.96
N CYS A 14 -5.07 20.94 -15.28
CA CYS A 14 -6.03 21.60 -14.40
C CYS A 14 -5.35 22.30 -13.22
N VAL A 15 -4.38 21.66 -12.58
CA VAL A 15 -3.63 22.26 -11.45
C VAL A 15 -2.85 23.49 -11.90
N LEU A 16 -2.12 23.41 -13.01
CA LEU A 16 -1.35 24.54 -13.53
C LEU A 16 -2.26 25.69 -13.98
N LEU A 17 -3.37 25.38 -14.63
CA LEU A 17 -4.36 26.37 -15.04
C LEU A 17 -4.99 27.08 -13.83
N LEU A 18 -5.29 26.33 -12.75
CA LEU A 18 -5.79 26.89 -11.50
C LEU A 18 -4.74 27.81 -10.85
N LEU A 19 -3.50 27.36 -10.72
CA LEU A 19 -2.42 28.18 -10.15
C LEU A 19 -2.22 29.45 -10.96
N PHE A 20 -2.24 29.36 -12.28
CA PHE A 20 -2.14 30.50 -13.17
C PHE A 20 -3.32 31.49 -13.01
N ALA A 21 -4.55 30.98 -12.95
CA ALA A 21 -5.75 31.78 -12.72
C ALA A 21 -5.71 32.50 -11.36
N LEU A 22 -5.34 31.78 -10.30
CA LEU A 22 -5.19 32.36 -8.95
C LEU A 22 -4.12 33.46 -8.92
N PHE A 23 -3.01 33.26 -9.64
CA PHE A 23 -1.95 34.24 -9.72
C PHE A 23 -2.37 35.50 -10.50
N GLN A 24 -3.13 35.35 -11.60
CA GLN A 24 -3.72 36.51 -12.32
C GLN A 24 -4.64 37.31 -11.42
N VAL A 25 -5.56 36.64 -10.69
CA VAL A 25 -6.49 37.29 -9.76
C VAL A 25 -5.73 38.00 -8.64
N ALA A 26 -4.70 37.38 -8.08
CA ALA A 26 -3.86 37.98 -7.04
C ALA A 26 -3.14 39.26 -7.50
N LEU A 27 -2.82 39.36 -8.80
CA LEU A 27 -2.24 40.55 -9.40
C LEU A 27 -3.26 41.60 -9.84
N GLY A 28 -4.56 41.37 -9.60
CA GLY A 28 -5.63 42.26 -10.01
C GLY A 28 -5.89 42.26 -11.54
N GLU A 29 -5.40 41.27 -12.26
CA GLU A 29 -5.56 41.15 -13.70
C GLU A 29 -6.88 40.47 -14.08
N PRO A 30 -7.58 40.88 -15.17
CA PRO A 30 -8.77 40.21 -15.63
C PRO A 30 -8.46 38.79 -16.09
N LEU A 31 -9.34 37.84 -15.73
CA LEU A 31 -9.24 36.43 -16.14
C LEU A 31 -9.70 36.29 -17.59
N ASP A 32 -8.85 36.66 -18.54
CA ASP A 32 -9.14 36.59 -19.98
C ASP A 32 -8.83 35.21 -20.55
N LEU A 33 -9.51 34.17 -19.97
CA LEU A 33 -9.44 32.80 -20.41
C LEU A 33 -10.54 32.49 -21.43
N HIS A 34 -10.17 31.74 -22.49
CA HIS A 34 -11.17 31.19 -23.40
C HIS A 34 -12.21 30.35 -22.62
N TRP A 35 -13.48 30.38 -23.05
CA TRP A 35 -14.57 29.71 -22.34
C TRP A 35 -14.30 28.21 -22.01
N LEU A 36 -13.62 27.51 -22.92
CA LEU A 36 -13.23 26.11 -22.73
C LEU A 36 -12.31 25.93 -21.49
N HIS A 37 -11.33 26.82 -21.30
CA HIS A 37 -10.44 26.78 -20.14
C HIS A 37 -11.20 27.10 -18.85
N LYS A 38 -12.20 27.98 -18.90
CA LYS A 38 -13.06 28.28 -17.73
C LYS A 38 -13.87 27.06 -17.30
N ILE A 39 -14.42 26.32 -18.27
CA ILE A 39 -15.15 25.07 -18.00
C ILE A 39 -14.21 24.01 -17.41
N LEU A 40 -13.04 23.78 -18.03
CA LEU A 40 -12.05 22.81 -17.54
C LEU A 40 -11.54 23.18 -16.13
N LEU A 41 -11.33 24.48 -15.88
CA LEU A 41 -10.95 24.98 -14.57
C LEU A 41 -12.02 24.70 -13.52
N PHE A 42 -13.27 24.98 -13.83
CA PHE A 42 -14.41 24.71 -12.94
C PHE A 42 -14.49 23.23 -12.56
N PHE A 43 -14.51 22.34 -13.55
CA PHE A 43 -14.55 20.90 -13.29
C PHE A 43 -13.29 20.41 -12.57
N GLY A 44 -12.11 20.95 -12.90
CA GLY A 44 -10.86 20.63 -12.22
C GLY A 44 -10.90 21.02 -10.75
N VAL A 45 -11.37 22.22 -10.42
CA VAL A 45 -11.52 22.68 -9.03
C VAL A 45 -12.53 21.81 -8.27
N VAL A 46 -13.69 21.53 -8.87
CA VAL A 46 -14.69 20.64 -8.27
C VAL A 46 -14.11 19.27 -7.98
N PHE A 47 -13.44 18.65 -8.96
CA PHE A 47 -12.83 17.32 -8.81
C PHE A 47 -11.72 17.28 -7.74
N ILE A 48 -10.83 18.28 -7.73
CA ILE A 48 -9.77 18.38 -6.73
C ILE A 48 -10.36 18.59 -5.33
N THR A 49 -11.36 19.47 -5.19
CA THR A 49 -12.00 19.75 -3.90
C THR A 49 -12.69 18.50 -3.35
N PHE A 50 -13.48 17.81 -4.16
CA PHE A 50 -14.12 16.56 -3.74
C PHE A 50 -13.07 15.46 -3.43
N GLY A 51 -12.00 15.38 -4.22
CA GLY A 51 -10.90 14.45 -3.96
C GLY A 51 -10.21 14.71 -2.62
N VAL A 52 -9.83 15.96 -2.35
CA VAL A 52 -9.16 16.35 -1.09
C VAL A 52 -10.09 16.16 0.11
N VAL A 53 -11.36 16.57 0.00
CA VAL A 53 -12.36 16.37 1.06
C VAL A 53 -12.61 14.89 1.29
N GLY A 54 -12.76 14.10 0.22
CA GLY A 54 -12.96 12.65 0.30
C GLY A 54 -11.79 11.95 0.98
N ILE A 55 -10.55 12.25 0.57
CA ILE A 55 -9.34 11.70 1.21
C ILE A 55 -9.26 12.15 2.67
N GLY A 56 -9.52 13.43 2.95
CA GLY A 56 -9.43 13.98 4.31
C GLY A 56 -10.46 13.42 5.28
N LEU A 57 -11.69 13.18 4.84
CA LEU A 57 -12.80 12.72 5.69
C LEU A 57 -12.91 11.19 5.75
N ILE A 58 -12.75 10.51 4.61
CA ILE A 58 -12.99 9.07 4.48
C ILE A 58 -11.70 8.29 4.77
N TRP A 59 -10.53 8.78 4.32
CA TRP A 59 -9.26 8.08 4.39
C TRP A 59 -8.25 8.70 5.37
N LYS A 60 -8.73 9.34 6.41
CA LYS A 60 -7.86 10.03 7.39
C LYS A 60 -6.74 9.14 7.95
N GLN A 61 -7.00 7.84 8.11
CA GLN A 61 -6.01 6.85 8.56
C GLN A 61 -5.06 6.37 7.44
N GLU A 62 -5.40 6.63 6.18
CA GLU A 62 -4.67 6.18 5.01
C GLU A 62 -3.78 7.28 4.37
N TRP A 63 -3.59 8.41 5.06
CA TRP A 63 -2.69 9.48 4.60
C TRP A 63 -1.29 9.00 4.19
N PRO A 64 -0.68 8.00 4.88
CA PRO A 64 0.64 7.47 4.47
C PRO A 64 0.67 6.87 3.06
N ILE A 65 -0.48 6.51 2.50
CA ILE A 65 -0.58 5.98 1.13
C ILE A 65 -0.30 7.06 0.07
N VAL A 66 -0.54 8.34 0.39
CA VAL A 66 -0.36 9.47 -0.55
C VAL A 66 1.10 9.63 -0.98
N PRO A 67 2.11 9.73 -0.08
CA PRO A 67 3.51 9.79 -0.48
C PRO A 67 3.95 8.57 -1.29
N LEU A 68 3.48 7.37 -0.94
CA LEU A 68 3.80 6.14 -1.66
C LEU A 68 3.20 6.13 -3.07
N SER A 69 1.95 6.56 -3.21
CA SER A 69 1.30 6.68 -4.52
C SER A 69 1.98 7.74 -5.39
N LEU A 70 2.47 8.83 -4.80
CA LEU A 70 3.28 9.83 -5.52
C LEU A 70 4.61 9.25 -6.00
N GLN A 71 5.30 8.43 -5.20
CA GLN A 71 6.52 7.75 -5.63
C GLN A 71 6.26 6.77 -6.78
N ALA A 72 5.15 6.05 -6.74
CA ALA A 72 4.75 5.13 -7.82
C ALA A 72 4.39 5.88 -9.12
N THR A 73 3.72 7.03 -9.01
CA THR A 73 3.18 7.78 -10.15
C THR A 73 4.06 8.95 -10.59
N ALA A 74 5.09 9.32 -9.82
CA ALA A 74 5.95 10.47 -10.06
C ALA A 74 6.45 10.59 -11.51
N PRO A 75 6.98 9.53 -12.16
CA PRO A 75 7.46 9.62 -13.53
C PRO A 75 6.34 10.04 -14.50
N PHE A 76 5.12 9.55 -14.31
CA PHE A 76 3.97 9.86 -15.16
C PHE A 76 3.46 11.28 -14.92
N LEU A 77 3.43 11.72 -13.64
CA LEU A 77 3.06 13.09 -13.29
C LEU A 77 4.03 14.11 -13.86
N GLN A 78 5.33 13.79 -13.90
CA GLN A 78 6.36 14.65 -14.50
C GLN A 78 6.16 14.80 -16.00
N PHE A 79 5.89 13.71 -16.73
CA PHE A 79 5.54 13.81 -18.15
C PHE A 79 4.26 14.62 -18.37
N GLY A 80 3.24 14.39 -17.51
CA GLY A 80 1.99 15.13 -17.54
C GLY A 80 2.19 16.63 -17.33
N ALA A 81 3.01 17.00 -16.34
CA ALA A 81 3.30 18.40 -16.03
C ALA A 81 4.06 19.10 -17.18
N VAL A 82 5.08 18.45 -17.74
CA VAL A 82 5.80 19.01 -18.91
C VAL A 82 4.88 19.16 -20.12
N GLY A 83 4.03 18.17 -20.40
CA GLY A 83 3.02 18.25 -21.46
C GLY A 83 2.04 19.40 -21.25
N ALA A 84 1.53 19.57 -20.03
CA ALA A 84 0.62 20.65 -19.65
C ALA A 84 1.29 22.04 -19.79
N LEU A 85 2.53 22.19 -19.33
CA LEU A 85 3.31 23.42 -19.53
C LEU A 85 3.49 23.75 -21.03
N THR A 86 3.78 22.74 -21.86
CA THR A 86 3.95 22.92 -23.31
C THR A 86 2.65 23.41 -23.93
N LEU A 87 1.49 22.86 -23.53
CA LEU A 87 0.17 23.27 -24.03
C LEU A 87 -0.24 24.67 -23.57
N LEU A 88 0.11 25.05 -22.34
CA LEU A 88 -0.27 26.35 -21.76
C LEU A 88 0.66 27.49 -22.23
N SER A 89 1.90 27.20 -22.55
CA SER A 89 2.91 28.21 -22.86
C SER A 89 2.50 29.19 -23.96
N PRO A 90 1.87 28.81 -25.11
CA PRO A 90 1.47 29.77 -26.14
C PRO A 90 0.42 30.78 -25.66
N PHE A 91 -0.46 30.36 -24.73
CA PHE A 91 -1.53 31.22 -24.21
C PHE A 91 -0.98 32.24 -23.20
N ILE A 92 -0.04 31.79 -22.35
CA ILE A 92 0.58 32.63 -21.33
C ILE A 92 1.45 33.72 -21.96
N PHE A 93 2.25 33.40 -22.98
CA PHE A 93 3.15 34.39 -23.62
C PHE A 93 2.45 35.32 -24.60
N ARG A 94 1.22 35.04 -25.04
CA ARG A 94 0.49 35.93 -25.98
C ARG A 94 -0.12 37.17 -25.34
N GLY A 95 -0.42 37.16 -24.05
CA GLY A 95 -1.18 38.25 -23.41
C GLY A 95 -0.68 38.69 -22.05
N SER A 96 0.39 38.12 -21.53
CA SER A 96 0.74 38.33 -20.11
C SER A 96 1.83 39.36 -19.88
N LYS A 97 1.66 40.11 -18.78
CA LYS A 97 2.66 41.00 -18.25
C LYS A 97 3.92 40.22 -17.79
N PHE A 98 5.05 40.90 -17.74
CA PHE A 98 6.36 40.37 -17.37
C PHE A 98 6.34 39.46 -16.11
N LEU A 99 5.63 39.87 -15.05
CA LEU A 99 5.55 39.09 -13.81
C LEU A 99 4.91 37.69 -13.99
N ILE A 100 3.92 37.57 -14.88
CA ILE A 100 3.27 36.30 -15.16
C ILE A 100 4.21 35.38 -15.95
N ALA A 101 4.96 35.93 -16.89
CA ALA A 101 5.97 35.16 -17.64
C ALA A 101 7.08 34.66 -16.68
N VAL A 102 7.55 35.51 -15.76
CA VAL A 102 8.56 35.11 -14.76
C VAL A 102 8.04 34.01 -13.85
N ALA A 103 6.81 34.14 -13.33
CA ALA A 103 6.21 33.09 -12.50
C ALA A 103 6.05 31.77 -13.26
N PHE A 104 5.64 31.81 -14.52
CA PHE A 104 5.54 30.62 -15.37
C PHE A 104 6.90 29.96 -15.58
N ILE A 105 7.97 30.73 -15.81
CA ILE A 105 9.33 30.22 -15.95
C ILE A 105 9.78 29.57 -14.63
N ALA A 106 9.52 30.21 -13.49
CA ALA A 106 9.89 29.67 -12.18
C ALA A 106 9.17 28.34 -11.89
N VAL A 107 7.87 28.26 -12.16
CA VAL A 107 7.08 27.02 -12.03
C VAL A 107 7.60 25.95 -12.98
N SER A 108 7.92 26.32 -14.24
CA SER A 108 8.50 25.40 -15.22
C SER A 108 9.84 24.83 -14.74
N ALA A 109 10.72 25.69 -14.24
CA ALA A 109 12.00 25.29 -13.67
C ALA A 109 11.81 24.34 -12.46
N ALA A 110 10.89 24.64 -11.57
CA ALA A 110 10.58 23.79 -10.44
C ALA A 110 10.08 22.38 -10.88
N ILE A 111 9.22 22.32 -11.92
CA ILE A 111 8.73 21.05 -12.49
C ILE A 111 9.88 20.27 -13.14
N PHE A 112 10.77 20.93 -13.88
CA PHE A 112 11.93 20.28 -14.50
C PHE A 112 12.95 19.76 -13.49
N LEU A 113 13.06 20.41 -12.33
CA LEU A 113 13.94 19.98 -11.24
C LEU A 113 13.30 18.94 -10.31
N CYS A 114 11.97 18.77 -10.37
CA CYS A 114 11.24 17.85 -9.52
C CYS A 114 11.77 16.39 -9.54
N PRO A 115 12.23 15.81 -10.69
CA PRO A 115 12.80 14.46 -10.72
C PRO A 115 14.03 14.28 -9.83
N LEU A 116 14.74 15.35 -9.50
CA LEU A 116 15.88 15.27 -8.58
C LEU A 116 15.47 15.00 -7.13
N TYR A 117 14.24 15.35 -6.77
CA TYR A 117 13.71 15.23 -5.42
C TYR A 117 12.74 14.05 -5.23
N ILE A 118 11.99 13.68 -6.26
CA ILE A 118 11.02 12.59 -6.20
C ILE A 118 11.59 11.40 -6.97
N GLN A 119 12.28 10.53 -6.26
CA GLN A 119 12.84 9.29 -6.83
C GLN A 119 11.83 8.16 -6.72
N SER A 120 11.38 7.64 -7.88
CA SER A 120 10.64 6.39 -7.90
C SER A 120 11.59 5.21 -7.75
N PRO A 121 11.34 4.26 -6.82
CA PRO A 121 12.17 3.06 -6.68
C PRO A 121 12.14 2.16 -7.93
N CYS A 122 11.11 2.30 -8.78
CA CYS A 122 10.97 1.54 -10.03
C CYS A 122 11.64 2.19 -11.25
N LEU A 123 12.37 3.29 -11.09
CA LEU A 123 13.34 3.81 -12.05
C LEU A 123 14.65 3.05 -11.88
N ILE A 124 14.78 1.89 -12.51
CA ILE A 124 15.86 0.95 -12.26
C ILE A 124 16.15 0.16 -13.54
N GLU A 125 17.39 -0.22 -13.75
CA GLU A 125 17.75 -1.09 -14.86
C GLU A 125 17.20 -2.51 -14.60
N VAL A 126 16.80 -3.20 -15.69
CA VAL A 126 16.13 -4.51 -15.56
C VAL A 126 16.99 -5.54 -14.82
N HIS A 127 18.33 -5.46 -14.97
CA HIS A 127 19.26 -6.38 -14.32
C HIS A 127 19.48 -6.08 -12.83
N GLU A 128 19.08 -4.89 -12.37
CA GLU A 128 19.15 -4.48 -10.97
C GLU A 128 17.84 -4.76 -10.21
N LEU A 129 16.79 -5.21 -10.93
CA LEU A 129 15.50 -5.51 -10.31
C LEU A 129 15.68 -6.59 -9.24
N PRO A 130 15.26 -6.33 -7.99
CA PRO A 130 15.30 -7.34 -6.94
C PRO A 130 14.48 -8.59 -7.27
N GLU A 131 14.74 -9.68 -6.55
CA GLU A 131 13.87 -10.86 -6.57
C GLU A 131 12.45 -10.49 -6.17
N LYS A 132 11.46 -11.23 -6.74
CA LYS A 132 10.05 -11.07 -6.39
C LYS A 132 9.86 -11.33 -4.90
N PRO A 133 9.20 -10.42 -4.14
CA PRO A 133 8.89 -10.66 -2.75
C PRO A 133 8.07 -11.94 -2.55
N LYS A 134 8.42 -12.72 -1.52
CA LYS A 134 7.64 -13.89 -1.14
C LYS A 134 6.28 -13.46 -0.62
N LEU A 135 5.24 -14.24 -0.92
CA LEU A 135 3.89 -13.97 -0.46
C LEU A 135 3.65 -14.66 0.88
N ILE A 136 3.03 -13.95 1.81
CA ILE A 136 2.54 -14.43 3.09
C ILE A 136 1.04 -14.20 3.12
N GLY A 137 0.27 -15.25 3.38
CA GLY A 137 -1.18 -15.17 3.43
C GLY A 137 -1.65 -14.57 4.75
N HIS A 138 -2.18 -13.35 4.74
CA HIS A 138 -2.72 -12.65 5.92
C HIS A 138 -4.05 -13.30 6.31
N ARG A 139 -4.08 -14.01 7.44
CA ARG A 139 -5.23 -14.82 7.87
C ARG A 139 -5.66 -15.84 6.80
N GLY A 140 -4.70 -16.33 6.02
CA GLY A 140 -4.90 -17.13 4.82
C GLY A 140 -5.07 -16.30 3.55
N ALA A 141 -6.21 -16.45 2.87
CA ALA A 141 -6.59 -15.71 1.66
C ALA A 141 -7.99 -15.09 1.83
N PRO A 142 -8.15 -14.04 2.65
CA PRO A 142 -9.46 -13.51 3.05
C PRO A 142 -10.25 -12.86 1.91
N MET A 143 -9.65 -12.64 0.76
CA MET A 143 -10.37 -12.26 -0.47
C MET A 143 -10.99 -13.45 -1.20
N LEU A 144 -10.66 -14.68 -0.83
CA LEU A 144 -11.16 -15.91 -1.48
C LEU A 144 -11.96 -16.80 -0.53
N ALA A 145 -11.80 -16.65 0.78
CA ALA A 145 -12.45 -17.47 1.79
C ALA A 145 -12.53 -16.72 3.12
N PRO A 146 -13.40 -17.13 4.08
CA PRO A 146 -13.50 -16.49 5.37
C PRO A 146 -12.17 -16.46 6.11
N GLU A 147 -11.74 -15.30 6.60
CA GLU A 147 -10.46 -15.11 7.29
C GLU A 147 -10.28 -16.09 8.47
N ASN A 148 -9.03 -16.49 8.72
CA ASN A 148 -8.68 -17.40 9.82
C ASN A 148 -9.45 -18.73 9.83
N THR A 149 -9.91 -19.23 8.66
CA THR A 149 -10.52 -20.56 8.51
C THR A 149 -9.60 -21.50 7.74
N MET A 150 -9.83 -22.81 7.86
CA MET A 150 -9.03 -23.80 7.13
C MET A 150 -9.12 -23.58 5.61
N MET A 151 -10.30 -23.30 5.09
CA MET A 151 -10.49 -22.97 3.65
C MET A 151 -9.62 -21.76 3.23
N SER A 152 -9.51 -20.74 4.07
CA SER A 152 -8.69 -19.56 3.76
C SER A 152 -7.20 -19.93 3.62
N PHE A 153 -6.69 -20.77 4.50
CA PHE A 153 -5.31 -21.23 4.42
C PHE A 153 -5.08 -22.16 3.23
N GLU A 154 -5.99 -23.05 2.92
CA GLU A 154 -5.94 -23.93 1.72
C GLU A 154 -5.94 -23.10 0.43
N LYS A 155 -6.82 -22.09 0.32
CA LYS A 155 -6.82 -21.16 -0.82
C LYS A 155 -5.50 -20.39 -0.94
N SER A 156 -4.87 -20.05 0.19
CA SER A 156 -3.56 -19.37 0.17
C SER A 156 -2.42 -20.29 -0.28
N ILE A 157 -2.48 -21.60 0.00
CA ILE A 157 -1.55 -22.60 -0.56
C ILE A 157 -1.62 -22.57 -2.08
N ALA A 158 -2.83 -22.56 -2.66
CA ALA A 158 -3.03 -22.47 -4.10
C ALA A 158 -2.50 -21.17 -4.72
N CYS A 159 -2.30 -20.14 -3.92
CA CYS A 159 -1.60 -18.91 -4.32
C CYS A 159 -0.07 -19.02 -4.29
N GLY A 160 0.50 -20.10 -3.76
CA GLY A 160 1.95 -20.28 -3.62
C GLY A 160 2.56 -19.44 -2.51
N VAL A 161 1.82 -19.21 -1.39
CA VAL A 161 2.38 -18.50 -0.24
C VAL A 161 3.48 -19.32 0.43
N THR A 162 4.47 -18.65 1.00
CA THR A 162 5.59 -19.28 1.71
C THR A 162 5.39 -19.32 3.22
N ALA A 163 4.45 -18.53 3.72
CA ALA A 163 4.03 -18.53 5.12
C ALA A 163 2.54 -18.19 5.25
N PHE A 164 1.93 -18.70 6.31
CA PHE A 164 0.65 -18.24 6.83
C PHE A 164 0.89 -17.19 7.90
N GLU A 165 0.12 -16.14 7.89
CA GLU A 165 0.00 -15.25 9.03
C GLU A 165 -1.37 -15.48 9.67
N THR A 166 -1.44 -15.48 11.00
CA THR A 166 -2.65 -15.74 11.77
C THR A 166 -2.62 -15.11 13.15
N ASP A 167 -3.80 -14.88 13.69
CA ASP A 167 -4.05 -14.31 15.00
C ASP A 167 -4.47 -15.40 15.99
N ILE A 168 -3.83 -15.48 17.14
CA ILE A 168 -4.09 -16.52 18.13
C ILE A 168 -4.72 -15.96 19.38
N GLN A 169 -5.74 -16.65 19.87
CA GLN A 169 -6.37 -16.44 21.17
C GLN A 169 -6.50 -17.77 21.93
N LEU A 170 -6.78 -17.71 23.24
CA LEU A 170 -7.02 -18.88 24.07
C LEU A 170 -8.49 -18.97 24.50
N SER A 171 -9.05 -20.17 24.42
CA SER A 171 -10.35 -20.50 24.99
C SER A 171 -10.31 -20.56 26.54
N LYS A 172 -11.47 -20.70 27.18
CA LYS A 172 -11.61 -20.87 28.64
C LYS A 172 -10.82 -22.08 29.14
N ASP A 173 -10.86 -23.15 28.40
CA ASP A 173 -10.16 -24.42 28.66
C ASP A 173 -8.75 -24.46 28.06
N ARG A 174 -8.20 -23.26 27.70
CA ARG A 174 -6.80 -23.01 27.30
C ARG A 174 -6.38 -23.69 25.99
N ILE A 175 -7.31 -23.89 25.10
CA ILE A 175 -7.01 -24.35 23.73
C ILE A 175 -6.71 -23.15 22.84
N PRO A 176 -5.51 -23.06 22.18
CA PRO A 176 -5.22 -22.00 21.23
C PRO A 176 -6.05 -22.16 19.95
N PHE A 177 -6.70 -21.09 19.52
CA PHE A 177 -7.53 -21.03 18.33
C PHE A 177 -7.31 -19.75 17.53
N LEU A 178 -7.79 -19.71 16.29
CA LEU A 178 -7.50 -18.65 15.34
C LEU A 178 -8.62 -17.62 15.30
N MET A 179 -8.32 -16.38 15.70
CA MET A 179 -9.30 -15.29 15.70
C MET A 179 -8.60 -13.93 15.86
N HIS A 180 -8.91 -12.98 15.00
CA HIS A 180 -8.32 -11.64 15.06
C HIS A 180 -8.99 -10.73 16.10
N ASP A 181 -10.32 -10.61 16.04
CA ASP A 181 -11.03 -9.58 16.81
C ASP A 181 -11.01 -9.89 18.32
N ASN A 182 -10.41 -9.00 19.13
CA ASN A 182 -10.19 -9.26 20.55
C ASN A 182 -10.80 -8.24 21.52
N ASN A 183 -10.93 -6.97 21.15
CA ASN A 183 -11.16 -5.87 22.10
C ASN A 183 -12.44 -5.06 21.87
N PHE A 184 -13.23 -5.35 20.84
CA PHE A 184 -14.49 -4.65 20.60
C PHE A 184 -15.66 -5.34 21.28
N PRO A 185 -16.73 -4.58 21.64
CA PRO A 185 -17.96 -5.22 22.11
C PRO A 185 -18.43 -6.22 21.06
N GLY A 186 -18.31 -7.50 21.37
CA GLY A 186 -18.65 -8.59 20.45
C GLY A 186 -17.52 -9.03 19.53
N PHE A 187 -16.35 -9.38 20.07
CA PHE A 187 -15.17 -9.82 19.32
C PHE A 187 -15.43 -10.94 18.29
N LEU A 188 -16.35 -11.86 18.57
CA LEU A 188 -16.79 -12.90 17.62
C LEU A 188 -17.94 -12.46 16.69
N ARG A 189 -18.48 -11.25 16.88
CA ARG A 189 -19.74 -10.84 16.20
C ARG A 189 -19.55 -10.51 14.73
N ARG A 190 -18.35 -10.11 14.31
CA ARG A 190 -18.08 -9.74 12.94
C ARG A 190 -18.01 -10.98 12.04
N THR A 191 -17.40 -12.04 12.53
CA THR A 191 -17.04 -13.21 11.72
C THR A 191 -17.73 -14.50 12.16
N THR A 192 -18.68 -14.44 13.12
CA THR A 192 -19.42 -15.62 13.57
C THR A 192 -20.90 -15.33 13.87
N ASP A 193 -21.68 -16.41 14.04
CA ASP A 193 -23.08 -16.42 14.41
C ASP A 193 -23.31 -16.38 15.94
N ILE A 194 -22.38 -15.90 16.72
CA ILE A 194 -22.41 -15.88 18.18
C ILE A 194 -23.66 -15.21 18.76
N LYS A 195 -24.22 -14.21 18.07
CA LYS A 195 -25.44 -13.51 18.50
C LYS A 195 -26.65 -14.43 18.53
N ASP A 196 -26.69 -15.37 17.61
CA ASP A 196 -27.81 -16.29 17.44
C ASP A 196 -27.66 -17.51 18.36
N LYS A 197 -26.40 -17.99 18.53
CA LYS A 197 -26.13 -19.19 19.33
C LYS A 197 -25.97 -18.91 20.83
N PHE A 198 -25.31 -17.81 21.20
CA PHE A 198 -24.99 -17.46 22.59
C PHE A 198 -25.31 -15.98 22.86
N PRO A 199 -26.59 -15.57 22.79
CA PRO A 199 -26.99 -14.17 22.93
C PRO A 199 -26.56 -13.57 24.29
N GLU A 200 -26.53 -14.36 25.35
CA GLU A 200 -26.11 -13.95 26.70
C GLU A 200 -24.59 -13.65 26.77
N LYS A 201 -23.80 -14.31 25.94
CA LYS A 201 -22.34 -14.14 25.86
C LYS A 201 -21.92 -13.22 24.71
N ALA A 202 -22.81 -12.82 23.78
CA ALA A 202 -22.52 -12.10 22.58
C ALA A 202 -21.86 -10.71 22.78
N ASN A 203 -21.93 -10.18 23.99
CA ASN A 203 -21.26 -8.93 24.38
C ASN A 203 -19.95 -9.18 25.15
N SER A 204 -19.55 -10.43 25.32
CA SER A 204 -18.27 -10.75 25.94
C SER A 204 -17.12 -10.19 25.11
N ARG A 205 -16.13 -9.62 25.80
CA ARG A 205 -14.90 -9.10 25.19
C ARG A 205 -13.71 -10.05 25.29
N ASP A 206 -13.91 -11.20 25.94
CA ASP A 206 -12.83 -12.10 26.29
C ASP A 206 -13.15 -13.52 25.80
N SER A 207 -12.26 -14.03 24.97
CA SER A 207 -12.32 -15.41 24.46
C SER A 207 -12.28 -16.46 25.56
N ALA A 208 -11.65 -16.15 26.70
CA ALA A 208 -11.62 -17.02 27.86
C ALA A 208 -12.99 -17.20 28.58
N ASN A 209 -14.05 -16.59 28.10
CA ASN A 209 -15.42 -16.88 28.53
C ASN A 209 -16.07 -18.01 27.74
N PHE A 210 -15.41 -18.53 26.70
CA PHE A 210 -15.92 -19.58 25.84
C PHE A 210 -15.04 -20.83 25.95
N THR A 211 -15.65 -21.98 26.10
CA THR A 211 -14.94 -23.25 25.96
C THR A 211 -14.61 -23.52 24.48
N TRP A 212 -13.66 -24.41 24.24
CA TRP A 212 -13.32 -24.82 22.89
C TRP A 212 -14.53 -25.44 22.15
N GLU A 213 -15.32 -26.24 22.84
CA GLU A 213 -16.54 -26.83 22.29
C GLU A 213 -17.56 -25.76 21.84
N GLU A 214 -17.77 -24.73 22.65
CA GLU A 214 -18.64 -23.60 22.30
C GLU A 214 -18.09 -22.87 21.05
N LEU A 215 -16.77 -22.60 20.99
CA LEU A 215 -16.15 -21.94 19.86
C LEU A 215 -16.23 -22.74 18.56
N GLN A 216 -15.99 -24.05 18.62
CA GLN A 216 -16.14 -24.95 17.48
C GLN A 216 -17.56 -25.03 16.94
N SER A 217 -18.55 -24.83 17.78
CA SER A 217 -19.95 -24.85 17.38
C SER A 217 -20.36 -23.64 16.54
N LEU A 218 -19.58 -22.53 16.59
CA LEU A 218 -19.88 -21.31 15.86
C LEU A 218 -19.64 -21.47 14.38
N ASN A 219 -20.54 -20.88 13.57
CA ASN A 219 -20.32 -20.70 12.15
C ASN A 219 -19.41 -19.50 11.93
N ALA A 220 -18.27 -19.70 11.26
CA ALA A 220 -17.28 -18.67 10.95
C ALA A 220 -17.23 -18.28 9.47
N GLY A 221 -18.18 -18.76 8.66
CA GLY A 221 -18.13 -18.58 7.22
C GLY A 221 -19.32 -17.87 6.60
N ASP A 222 -20.51 -18.00 7.17
CA ASP A 222 -21.75 -17.48 6.58
C ASP A 222 -21.74 -15.94 6.43
N TRP A 223 -21.07 -15.22 7.33
CA TRP A 223 -20.87 -13.77 7.23
C TRP A 223 -20.17 -13.37 5.93
N PHE A 224 -19.15 -14.13 5.52
CA PHE A 224 -18.35 -13.86 4.33
C PHE A 224 -19.20 -13.90 3.05
N VAL A 225 -20.15 -14.80 2.99
CA VAL A 225 -21.06 -14.95 1.84
C VAL A 225 -22.21 -13.94 1.88
N LYS A 226 -22.70 -13.60 3.08
CA LYS A 226 -23.84 -12.67 3.26
C LYS A 226 -23.47 -11.22 3.00
N VAL A 227 -22.26 -10.82 3.35
CA VAL A 227 -21.79 -9.42 3.22
C VAL A 227 -21.29 -9.18 1.79
N ARG A 228 -22.22 -9.08 0.83
CA ARG A 228 -21.91 -8.76 -0.58
C ARG A 228 -21.22 -7.39 -0.78
N THR A 229 -21.18 -6.59 0.24
CA THR A 229 -20.59 -5.24 0.26
C THR A 229 -19.27 -5.19 1.02
N ASP A 230 -18.70 -6.33 1.36
CA ASP A 230 -17.37 -6.39 1.96
C ASP A 230 -16.35 -5.69 1.05
N PRO A 231 -15.40 -4.93 1.61
CA PRO A 231 -14.38 -4.21 0.85
C PRO A 231 -13.60 -5.08 -0.13
N PHE A 232 -13.66 -6.38 0.02
CA PHE A 232 -12.91 -7.28 -0.85
C PHE A 232 -13.64 -7.70 -2.14
N HIS A 233 -14.96 -7.54 -2.25
CA HIS A 233 -15.78 -7.91 -3.42
C HIS A 233 -15.51 -9.30 -4.02
N SER A 234 -14.98 -10.23 -3.24
CA SER A 234 -14.42 -11.49 -3.72
C SER A 234 -15.48 -12.54 -3.98
N VAL A 235 -16.61 -12.47 -3.30
CA VAL A 235 -17.68 -13.50 -3.41
C VAL A 235 -18.24 -13.65 -4.83
N SER A 236 -18.19 -12.59 -5.65
CA SER A 236 -18.67 -12.65 -7.04
C SER A 236 -17.81 -13.52 -7.97
N TYR A 237 -16.61 -13.91 -7.53
CA TYR A 237 -15.67 -14.73 -8.31
C TYR A 237 -15.59 -16.18 -7.81
N LEU A 238 -16.32 -16.54 -6.75
CA LEU A 238 -16.35 -17.89 -6.23
C LEU A 238 -17.33 -18.77 -7.00
N SER A 239 -16.99 -20.05 -7.15
CA SER A 239 -17.94 -21.06 -7.62
C SER A 239 -19.04 -21.32 -6.60
N GLU A 240 -20.17 -21.87 -7.00
CA GLU A 240 -21.25 -22.25 -6.07
C GLU A 240 -20.74 -23.23 -5.00
N ASP A 241 -19.88 -24.18 -5.37
CA ASP A 241 -19.27 -25.13 -4.43
C ASP A 241 -18.37 -24.40 -3.41
N ASP A 242 -17.58 -23.41 -3.84
CA ASP A 242 -16.77 -22.59 -2.93
C ASP A 242 -17.64 -21.74 -2.01
N ILE A 243 -18.77 -21.22 -2.49
CA ILE A 243 -19.72 -20.44 -1.68
C ILE A 243 -20.32 -21.34 -0.58
N GLU A 244 -20.72 -22.56 -0.92
CA GLU A 244 -21.26 -23.51 0.05
C GLU A 244 -20.19 -23.95 1.05
N ALA A 245 -18.98 -24.27 0.60
CA ALA A 245 -17.86 -24.60 1.46
C ALA A 245 -17.49 -23.45 2.40
N ALA A 246 -17.53 -22.21 1.91
CA ALA A 246 -17.28 -21.02 2.73
C ALA A 246 -18.33 -20.84 3.84
N ARG A 247 -19.62 -21.05 3.54
CA ARG A 247 -20.71 -20.95 4.51
C ARG A 247 -20.56 -21.89 5.70
N ASN A 248 -19.95 -23.05 5.47
CA ASN A 248 -19.86 -24.12 6.46
C ASN A 248 -18.54 -24.10 7.26
N GLN A 249 -17.75 -23.01 7.14
CA GLN A 249 -16.50 -22.90 7.88
C GLN A 249 -16.75 -22.69 9.38
N THR A 250 -15.86 -23.25 10.19
CA THR A 250 -15.82 -23.09 11.64
C THR A 250 -14.49 -22.47 12.08
N ILE A 251 -14.38 -22.11 13.36
CA ILE A 251 -13.15 -21.60 13.96
C ILE A 251 -12.14 -22.75 14.08
N PRO A 252 -10.93 -22.67 13.47
CA PRO A 252 -9.91 -23.71 13.63
C PRO A 252 -9.09 -23.53 14.90
N SER A 253 -8.59 -24.66 15.43
CA SER A 253 -7.53 -24.63 16.44
C SER A 253 -6.18 -24.32 15.82
N LEU A 254 -5.26 -23.80 16.64
CA LEU A 254 -3.86 -23.62 16.21
C LEU A 254 -3.24 -24.94 15.73
N LEU A 255 -3.54 -26.06 16.38
CA LEU A 255 -2.98 -27.36 16.01
C LEU A 255 -3.41 -27.79 14.60
N GLN A 256 -4.65 -27.50 14.18
CA GLN A 256 -5.13 -27.78 12.81
C GLN A 256 -4.29 -27.00 11.77
N LEU A 257 -4.07 -25.70 12.01
CA LEU A 257 -3.22 -24.89 11.13
C LEU A 257 -1.78 -25.39 11.08
N LEU A 258 -1.19 -25.72 12.23
CA LEU A 258 0.19 -26.21 12.30
C LEU A 258 0.37 -27.54 11.55
N ASN A 259 -0.63 -28.42 11.60
CA ASN A 259 -0.61 -29.67 10.83
C ASN A 259 -0.69 -29.40 9.32
N LEU A 260 -1.54 -28.50 8.89
CA LEU A 260 -1.62 -28.06 7.48
C LEU A 260 -0.29 -27.42 7.03
N ALA A 261 0.27 -26.54 7.83
CA ALA A 261 1.54 -25.89 7.53
C ALA A 261 2.70 -26.89 7.41
N LYS A 262 2.75 -27.88 8.30
CA LYS A 262 3.73 -28.98 8.27
C LYS A 262 3.59 -29.84 7.03
N GLU A 263 2.36 -30.23 6.66
CA GLU A 263 2.06 -31.04 5.47
C GLU A 263 2.56 -30.36 4.18
N HIS A 264 2.33 -29.06 4.06
CA HIS A 264 2.70 -28.28 2.88
C HIS A 264 4.05 -27.59 2.98
N ASN A 265 4.81 -27.83 4.03
CA ASN A 265 6.14 -27.24 4.25
C ASN A 265 6.13 -25.69 4.26
N ILE A 266 5.10 -25.09 4.83
CA ILE A 266 4.84 -23.64 4.92
C ILE A 266 5.21 -23.14 6.31
N SER A 267 5.77 -21.94 6.41
CA SER A 267 6.07 -21.28 7.67
C SER A 267 4.81 -20.64 8.27
N VAL A 268 4.81 -20.35 9.58
CA VAL A 268 3.68 -19.68 10.23
C VAL A 268 4.16 -18.49 11.04
N ILE A 269 3.55 -17.33 10.81
CA ILE A 269 3.73 -16.10 11.58
C ILE A 269 2.53 -15.96 12.52
N PHE A 270 2.79 -15.65 13.77
CA PHE A 270 1.74 -15.47 14.77
C PHE A 270 1.68 -14.04 15.28
N ASP A 271 0.47 -13.49 15.36
CA ASP A 271 0.19 -12.39 16.26
C ASP A 271 -0.69 -12.90 17.42
N ILE A 272 -0.42 -12.45 18.64
CA ILE A 272 -1.14 -12.88 19.83
C ILE A 272 -1.92 -11.68 20.35
N TYR A 273 -3.23 -11.81 20.38
CA TYR A 273 -4.15 -10.73 20.70
C TYR A 273 -4.87 -10.89 22.05
N SER A 274 -4.52 -11.88 22.83
CA SER A 274 -5.12 -12.01 24.15
C SER A 274 -4.51 -10.99 25.11
N PRO A 275 -5.31 -10.42 26.05
CA PRO A 275 -4.75 -9.68 27.15
C PRO A 275 -3.83 -10.60 27.96
N GLU A 276 -2.69 -10.07 28.40
CA GLU A 276 -1.64 -10.80 29.12
C GLU A 276 -2.24 -11.59 30.31
N LYS A 277 -2.62 -12.84 30.06
CA LYS A 277 -2.97 -13.79 31.11
C LYS A 277 -1.74 -14.63 31.47
N GLU A 278 -1.60 -14.93 32.72
CA GLU A 278 -0.52 -15.81 33.21
C GLU A 278 -0.46 -17.08 32.34
N ASN A 279 0.74 -17.40 31.82
CA ASN A 279 1.05 -18.60 31.07
C ASN A 279 0.42 -18.78 29.66
N GLU A 280 -0.17 -17.74 29.06
CA GLU A 280 -0.74 -17.83 27.72
C GLU A 280 0.31 -18.18 26.66
N THR A 281 1.45 -17.50 26.70
CA THR A 281 2.58 -17.77 25.80
C THR A 281 3.06 -19.21 25.91
N ASP A 282 3.05 -19.77 27.13
CA ASP A 282 3.52 -21.15 27.37
C ASP A 282 2.59 -22.18 26.75
N ASP A 283 1.26 -21.99 26.81
CA ASP A 283 0.31 -22.91 26.20
C ASP A 283 0.39 -22.87 24.66
N ILE A 284 0.57 -21.69 24.09
CA ILE A 284 0.76 -21.54 22.66
C ILE A 284 2.07 -22.24 22.23
N VAL A 285 3.18 -21.93 22.89
CA VAL A 285 4.48 -22.56 22.59
C VAL A 285 4.43 -24.08 22.77
N LYS A 286 3.78 -24.56 23.83
CA LYS A 286 3.58 -25.99 24.08
C LYS A 286 2.80 -26.65 22.93
N THR A 287 1.74 -26.02 22.45
CA THR A 287 0.96 -26.51 21.31
C THR A 287 1.80 -26.56 20.04
N ILE A 288 2.60 -25.52 19.78
CA ILE A 288 3.52 -25.48 18.63
C ILE A 288 4.53 -26.63 18.71
N LEU A 289 5.18 -26.82 19.85
CA LEU A 289 6.16 -27.89 20.04
C LEU A 289 5.53 -29.27 19.90
N HIS A 290 4.29 -29.44 20.40
CA HIS A 290 3.55 -30.71 20.32
C HIS A 290 3.17 -31.07 18.87
N SER A 291 2.89 -30.09 18.01
CA SER A 291 2.56 -30.31 16.60
C SER A 291 3.68 -30.98 15.79
N GLY A 292 4.92 -30.86 16.28
CA GLY A 292 6.11 -31.36 15.59
C GLY A 292 6.42 -30.61 14.27
N ILE A 293 5.95 -29.36 14.12
CA ILE A 293 6.40 -28.50 13.04
C ILE A 293 7.90 -28.18 13.19
N ASP A 294 8.61 -28.05 12.07
CA ASP A 294 10.00 -27.62 12.12
C ASP A 294 10.10 -26.23 12.76
N ARG A 295 10.91 -26.10 13.81
CA ARG A 295 11.07 -24.87 14.57
C ARG A 295 11.54 -23.68 13.73
N SER A 296 12.33 -23.92 12.70
CA SER A 296 12.80 -22.89 11.76
C SER A 296 11.67 -22.26 10.94
N ARG A 297 10.50 -22.93 10.86
CA ARG A 297 9.31 -22.45 10.19
C ARG A 297 8.37 -21.66 11.08
N VAL A 298 8.69 -21.56 12.35
CA VAL A 298 7.94 -20.75 13.32
C VAL A 298 8.54 -19.35 13.33
N LEU A 299 7.77 -18.40 12.84
CA LEU A 299 8.15 -17.00 12.74
C LEU A 299 7.46 -16.23 13.87
N TRP A 300 8.19 -16.02 14.97
CA TRP A 300 7.64 -15.47 16.22
C TRP A 300 7.62 -13.95 16.19
N LEU A 301 6.43 -13.36 16.16
CA LEU A 301 6.24 -11.91 16.11
C LEU A 301 6.03 -11.27 17.49
N PRO A 302 5.31 -11.90 18.47
CA PRO A 302 4.97 -11.25 19.72
C PRO A 302 6.20 -10.74 20.49
N PRO A 303 6.20 -9.48 20.96
CA PRO A 303 7.30 -8.94 21.76
C PRO A 303 7.28 -9.45 23.20
N THR A 304 6.07 -9.73 23.73
CA THR A 304 5.85 -10.17 25.11
C THR A 304 6.53 -11.51 25.37
N LYS A 305 7.28 -11.61 26.47
CA LYS A 305 7.99 -12.83 26.91
C LYS A 305 8.97 -13.42 25.85
N ARG A 306 9.43 -12.62 24.88
CA ARG A 306 10.32 -13.08 23.80
C ARG A 306 11.56 -13.81 24.30
N GLU A 307 12.23 -13.29 25.32
CA GLU A 307 13.42 -13.91 25.90
C GLU A 307 13.11 -15.26 26.59
N HIS A 308 11.91 -15.38 27.15
CA HIS A 308 11.45 -16.67 27.68
C HIS A 308 11.23 -17.67 26.53
N VAL A 309 10.57 -17.25 25.46
CA VAL A 309 10.34 -18.10 24.27
C VAL A 309 11.66 -18.54 23.64
N LYS A 310 12.66 -17.67 23.52
CA LYS A 310 14.01 -18.05 23.04
C LYS A 310 14.62 -19.18 23.84
N LYS A 311 14.35 -19.22 25.18
CA LYS A 311 14.88 -20.26 26.08
C LYS A 311 14.12 -21.58 25.96
N ILE A 312 12.77 -21.56 25.94
CA ILE A 312 11.96 -22.80 25.94
C ILE A 312 11.76 -23.39 24.55
N ALA A 313 11.87 -22.58 23.50
CA ALA A 313 11.70 -22.97 22.10
C ALA A 313 12.86 -22.45 21.22
N PRO A 314 14.11 -22.87 21.48
CA PRO A 314 15.23 -22.47 20.64
C PRO A 314 15.02 -22.98 19.20
N GLY A 315 15.33 -22.13 18.22
CA GLY A 315 15.15 -22.42 16.80
C GLY A 315 13.96 -21.72 16.15
N PHE A 316 13.12 -21.01 16.91
CA PHE A 316 12.15 -20.11 16.33
C PHE A 316 12.85 -18.89 15.71
N THR A 317 12.35 -18.42 14.57
CA THR A 317 12.83 -17.17 13.94
C THR A 317 12.03 -15.99 14.51
N HIS A 318 12.72 -15.03 15.12
CA HIS A 318 12.07 -13.89 15.77
C HIS A 318 11.99 -12.71 14.82
N PHE A 319 10.76 -12.20 14.58
CA PHE A 319 10.47 -10.98 13.85
C PHE A 319 10.29 -9.80 14.81
N TYR A 320 10.76 -8.64 14.41
CA TYR A 320 10.71 -7.41 15.19
C TYR A 320 9.81 -6.38 14.46
N LYS A 321 9.11 -5.55 15.24
CA LYS A 321 8.25 -4.48 14.70
C LYS A 321 9.02 -3.19 14.45
N ASP A 322 10.17 -3.02 15.10
CA ASP A 322 10.99 -1.83 15.01
C ASP A 322 12.44 -2.17 14.63
N SER A 323 13.04 -1.33 13.81
CA SER A 323 14.44 -1.39 13.41
C SER A 323 15.39 -0.97 14.53
N GLU A 324 14.91 -0.35 15.60
CA GLU A 324 15.70 0.05 16.76
C GLU A 324 15.99 -1.12 17.72
N GLU A 325 15.22 -2.19 17.65
CA GLU A 325 15.57 -3.45 18.33
C GLU A 325 16.81 -4.07 17.65
N LYS A 326 17.97 -3.71 18.10
CA LYS A 326 19.31 -4.00 17.52
C LYS A 326 19.69 -5.47 17.35
N GLU A 327 18.84 -6.42 17.70
CA GLU A 327 19.17 -7.85 17.75
C GLU A 327 18.60 -8.68 16.61
N GLY A 328 17.77 -8.11 15.72
CA GLY A 328 17.00 -8.92 14.77
C GLY A 328 17.36 -8.68 13.31
N ASN A 329 17.64 -9.77 12.57
CA ASN A 329 17.78 -9.74 11.11
C ASN A 329 16.45 -9.85 10.36
N TYR A 330 15.31 -9.78 11.07
CA TYR A 330 13.97 -9.96 10.52
C TYR A 330 13.02 -8.87 11.02
N LEU A 331 12.52 -8.03 10.11
CA LEU A 331 11.58 -6.96 10.40
C LEU A 331 10.19 -7.30 9.86
N ASN A 332 9.14 -6.96 10.62
CA ASN A 332 7.74 -7.03 10.19
C ASN A 332 7.05 -5.69 10.44
N VAL A 333 6.91 -4.89 9.40
CA VAL A 333 6.45 -3.50 9.49
C VAL A 333 5.27 -3.23 8.55
N LYS A 334 4.42 -2.29 8.93
CA LYS A 334 3.32 -1.85 8.05
C LYS A 334 3.88 -1.08 6.85
N TYR A 335 3.23 -1.20 5.69
CA TYR A 335 3.63 -0.48 4.48
C TYR A 335 3.75 1.05 4.68
N SER A 336 3.06 1.61 5.69
CA SER A 336 3.04 3.04 6.01
C SER A 336 4.11 3.48 7.00
N GLU A 337 4.86 2.56 7.60
CA GLU A 337 5.81 2.84 8.69
C GLU A 337 7.27 2.90 8.20
N LEU A 338 7.56 2.33 7.04
CA LEU A 338 8.91 2.27 6.49
C LEU A 338 8.96 2.93 5.11
N ASN A 339 9.92 3.83 4.89
CA ASN A 339 10.10 4.40 3.55
C ASN A 339 10.91 3.47 2.62
N MET A 340 10.81 3.71 1.31
CA MET A 340 11.44 2.85 0.29
C MET A 340 12.98 2.84 0.37
N ALA A 341 13.59 3.93 0.84
CA ALA A 341 15.03 4.02 1.01
C ALA A 341 15.51 3.17 2.19
N ASP A 342 14.73 3.10 3.26
CA ASP A 342 15.04 2.27 4.43
C ASP A 342 14.95 0.77 4.09
N ILE A 343 13.98 0.36 3.25
CA ILE A 343 13.90 -1.03 2.76
C ILE A 343 15.20 -1.40 2.04
N ARG A 344 15.69 -0.55 1.14
CA ARG A 344 16.96 -0.79 0.42
C ARG A 344 18.16 -0.86 1.37
N LYS A 345 18.19 0.03 2.37
CA LYS A 345 19.23 0.05 3.40
C LYS A 345 19.23 -1.24 4.21
N HIS A 346 18.07 -1.69 4.67
CA HIS A 346 17.96 -2.96 5.41
C HIS A 346 18.40 -4.15 4.59
N ARG A 347 17.98 -4.21 3.31
CA ARG A 347 18.42 -5.25 2.40
C ARG A 347 19.94 -5.26 2.21
N SER A 348 20.58 -4.11 2.03
CA SER A 348 22.05 -4.02 1.90
C SER A 348 22.79 -4.44 3.17
N SER A 349 22.12 -4.37 4.31
CA SER A 349 22.62 -4.85 5.61
C SER A 349 22.22 -6.31 5.91
N ASN A 350 21.72 -7.06 4.92
CA ASN A 350 21.27 -8.45 5.05
C ASN A 350 20.13 -8.67 6.05
N VAL A 351 19.26 -7.65 6.19
CA VAL A 351 18.05 -7.73 7.01
C VAL A 351 16.87 -8.16 6.13
N THR A 352 16.16 -9.20 6.54
CA THR A 352 14.92 -9.64 5.91
C THR A 352 13.77 -8.73 6.33
N VAL A 353 13.12 -8.11 5.36
CA VAL A 353 12.00 -7.17 5.62
C VAL A 353 10.71 -7.75 5.07
N ASN A 354 9.76 -8.02 5.96
CA ASN A 354 8.38 -8.32 5.62
C ASN A 354 7.53 -7.06 5.77
N ILE A 355 6.74 -6.76 4.74
CA ILE A 355 5.82 -5.60 4.74
C ILE A 355 4.39 -6.11 4.74
N TRP A 356 3.59 -5.72 5.75
CA TRP A 356 2.20 -6.13 5.83
C TRP A 356 1.20 -5.05 5.39
N GLY A 357 -0.02 -5.50 5.03
CA GLY A 357 -1.09 -4.65 4.51
C GLY A 357 -0.99 -4.36 3.01
N VAL A 358 -0.32 -5.23 2.24
CA VAL A 358 -0.03 -5.04 0.80
C VAL A 358 -1.05 -5.80 -0.04
N ASN A 359 -2.11 -5.14 -0.46
CA ASN A 359 -3.20 -5.77 -1.21
C ASN A 359 -3.29 -5.34 -2.67
N GLU A 360 -2.63 -4.24 -3.04
CA GLU A 360 -2.71 -3.62 -4.35
C GLU A 360 -1.46 -3.89 -5.20
N ARG A 361 -1.67 -4.16 -6.49
CA ARG A 361 -0.58 -4.43 -7.45
C ARG A 361 0.45 -3.30 -7.52
N TRP A 362 0.00 -2.04 -7.48
CA TRP A 362 0.89 -0.88 -7.55
C TRP A 362 1.81 -0.78 -6.31
N LEU A 363 1.27 -1.04 -5.10
CA LEU A 363 2.04 -1.04 -3.86
C LEU A 363 3.03 -2.20 -3.84
N PHE A 364 2.58 -3.39 -4.24
CA PHE A 364 3.45 -4.56 -4.39
C PHE A 364 4.60 -4.28 -5.37
N SER A 365 4.31 -3.63 -6.51
CA SER A 365 5.34 -3.24 -7.50
C SER A 365 6.37 -2.30 -6.90
N LEU A 366 5.93 -1.30 -6.14
CA LEU A 366 6.80 -0.33 -5.48
C LEU A 366 7.72 -1.02 -4.45
N LEU A 367 7.17 -1.92 -3.64
CA LEU A 367 7.91 -2.69 -2.64
C LEU A 367 8.88 -3.69 -3.28
N TRP A 368 8.48 -4.32 -4.37
CA TRP A 368 9.36 -5.18 -5.17
C TRP A 368 10.58 -4.41 -5.68
N CYS A 369 10.36 -3.27 -6.34
CA CYS A 369 11.45 -2.39 -6.81
C CYS A 369 12.35 -1.90 -5.65
N SER A 370 11.81 -1.79 -4.45
CA SER A 370 12.57 -1.38 -3.25
C SER A 370 13.33 -2.52 -2.59
N GLY A 371 13.04 -3.78 -2.98
CA GLY A 371 13.73 -4.97 -2.49
C GLY A 371 13.18 -5.51 -1.18
N ALA A 372 11.87 -5.37 -0.92
CA ALA A 372 11.20 -6.08 0.15
C ALA A 372 11.40 -7.60 0.00
N SER A 373 11.64 -8.30 1.09
CA SER A 373 11.92 -9.75 1.08
C SER A 373 10.62 -10.56 0.98
N SER A 374 9.56 -10.08 1.63
CA SER A 374 8.23 -10.67 1.60
C SER A 374 7.16 -9.63 1.84
N VAL A 375 5.92 -9.97 1.51
CA VAL A 375 4.74 -9.16 1.79
C VAL A 375 3.63 -10.01 2.37
N THR A 376 2.95 -9.49 3.40
CA THR A 376 1.74 -10.09 3.96
C THR A 376 0.52 -9.43 3.31
N THR A 377 -0.32 -10.26 2.67
CA THR A 377 -1.38 -9.81 1.77
C THR A 377 -2.69 -10.55 1.94
N ASN A 378 -3.80 -9.84 1.74
CA ASN A 378 -5.13 -10.42 1.54
C ASN A 378 -5.35 -10.88 0.08
N SER A 379 -4.53 -10.37 -0.85
CA SER A 379 -4.73 -10.47 -2.31
C SER A 379 -3.73 -11.41 -2.99
N CYS A 380 -3.37 -12.52 -2.34
CA CYS A 380 -2.34 -13.43 -2.85
C CYS A 380 -2.64 -13.91 -4.29
N HIS A 381 -3.91 -14.16 -4.63
CA HIS A 381 -4.34 -14.57 -5.96
C HIS A 381 -4.07 -13.54 -7.07
N ILE A 382 -4.05 -12.25 -6.72
CA ILE A 382 -3.72 -11.16 -7.67
C ILE A 382 -2.21 -11.00 -7.81
N LEU A 383 -1.48 -11.08 -6.68
CA LEU A 383 -0.04 -10.82 -6.63
C LEU A 383 0.80 -11.99 -7.16
N LYS A 384 0.30 -13.24 -7.06
CA LYS A 384 1.01 -14.42 -7.56
C LYS A 384 1.29 -14.35 -9.06
N ASP A 385 0.34 -13.82 -9.83
CA ASP A 385 0.38 -13.78 -11.30
C ASP A 385 1.22 -12.61 -11.85
N MET A 386 1.85 -11.82 -10.97
CA MET A 386 2.74 -10.74 -11.40
C MET A 386 4.15 -11.27 -11.69
N ASP A 387 4.54 -11.33 -12.96
CA ASP A 387 5.89 -11.74 -13.38
C ASP A 387 6.91 -10.61 -13.24
N ARG A 388 6.44 -9.37 -13.20
CA ARG A 388 7.25 -8.15 -13.05
C ARG A 388 6.43 -7.05 -12.38
N PRO A 389 7.08 -6.05 -11.78
CA PRO A 389 6.38 -4.86 -11.31
C PRO A 389 5.66 -4.14 -12.46
N ASP A 390 4.46 -3.61 -12.21
CA ASP A 390 3.63 -2.95 -13.23
C ASP A 390 4.27 -1.67 -13.81
N TRP A 391 5.19 -1.04 -13.07
CA TRP A 391 5.69 0.31 -13.34
C TRP A 391 7.21 0.40 -13.53
N VAL A 392 7.88 -0.66 -13.86
CA VAL A 392 9.33 -0.59 -14.14
C VAL A 392 9.59 0.29 -15.35
N LEU A 393 10.33 1.36 -15.13
CA LEU A 393 10.82 2.25 -16.17
C LEU A 393 12.34 2.15 -16.20
N VAL A 394 12.87 1.77 -17.35
CA VAL A 394 14.32 1.74 -17.56
C VAL A 394 14.87 3.16 -17.47
N SER A 395 15.76 3.40 -16.51
CA SER A 395 16.27 4.73 -16.17
C SER A 395 16.78 5.50 -17.38
N ASN A 396 17.56 4.86 -18.25
CA ASN A 396 18.07 5.49 -19.46
C ASN A 396 16.96 5.89 -20.46
N LYS A 397 15.95 5.02 -20.66
CA LYS A 397 14.81 5.32 -21.55
C LYS A 397 13.95 6.45 -20.97
N TYR A 398 13.73 6.46 -19.66
CA TYR A 398 13.01 7.52 -18.98
C TYR A 398 13.74 8.85 -19.14
N SER A 399 15.03 8.89 -18.88
CA SER A 399 15.85 10.10 -19.00
C SER A 399 15.85 10.64 -20.44
N CYS A 400 16.02 9.78 -21.45
CA CYS A 400 15.93 10.17 -22.85
C CYS A 400 14.55 10.74 -23.22
N MET A 401 13.46 10.08 -22.79
CA MET A 401 12.10 10.56 -23.04
C MET A 401 11.85 11.90 -22.36
N TYR A 402 12.28 12.04 -21.10
CA TYR A 402 12.11 13.27 -20.32
C TYR A 402 12.88 14.43 -20.94
N ILE A 403 14.16 14.22 -21.28
CA ILE A 403 15.00 15.20 -21.97
C ILE A 403 14.38 15.58 -23.31
N SER A 404 13.90 14.63 -24.11
CA SER A 404 13.24 14.89 -25.39
C SER A 404 11.99 15.76 -25.23
N LEU A 405 11.16 15.51 -24.23
CA LEU A 405 9.98 16.33 -23.90
C LEU A 405 10.38 17.74 -23.44
N CYS A 406 11.41 17.86 -22.61
CA CYS A 406 11.97 19.15 -22.23
C CYS A 406 12.49 19.91 -23.45
N PHE A 407 13.22 19.24 -24.34
CA PHE A 407 13.67 19.84 -25.62
C PHE A 407 12.48 20.29 -26.47
N THR A 408 11.43 19.49 -26.59
CA THR A 408 10.22 19.86 -27.34
C THR A 408 9.55 21.10 -26.73
N PHE A 409 9.50 21.21 -25.40
CA PHE A 409 9.06 22.42 -24.72
C PHE A 409 9.94 23.61 -25.08
N PHE A 410 11.27 23.47 -25.05
CA PHE A 410 12.22 24.54 -25.34
C PHE A 410 12.29 24.93 -26.82
N ILE A 411 12.00 24.06 -27.77
CA ILE A 411 11.96 24.33 -29.19
C ILE A 411 10.59 24.83 -29.67
N SER A 412 9.56 24.66 -28.83
CA SER A 412 8.18 25.05 -29.14
C SER A 412 8.13 26.57 -29.49
N PRO A 413 7.11 27.03 -30.25
CA PRO A 413 6.91 28.45 -30.58
C PRO A 413 6.95 29.41 -29.39
N SER A 414 6.78 28.86 -28.18
CA SER A 414 6.88 29.53 -26.88
C SER A 414 8.23 30.21 -26.67
N ILE A 415 9.35 29.60 -27.11
CA ILE A 415 10.67 30.22 -26.95
C ILE A 415 10.92 31.30 -28.01
N ARG A 416 10.37 31.17 -29.21
CA ARG A 416 10.43 32.30 -30.15
C ARG A 416 9.74 33.53 -29.55
N THR A 417 8.61 33.33 -28.92
CA THR A 417 7.87 34.39 -28.22
C THR A 417 8.64 34.86 -26.96
N LEU A 418 9.28 33.97 -26.23
CA LEU A 418 10.12 34.31 -25.07
C LEU A 418 11.35 35.11 -25.51
N LYS A 419 12.02 34.74 -26.59
CA LYS A 419 13.14 35.49 -27.16
C LYS A 419 12.70 36.90 -27.59
N THR A 420 11.57 37.03 -28.25
CA THR A 420 11.03 38.36 -28.66
C THR A 420 10.61 39.18 -27.43
N PHE A 421 10.27 38.59 -26.30
CA PHE A 421 9.91 39.28 -25.08
C PHE A 421 11.12 39.63 -24.21
N LEU A 422 12.09 38.74 -24.07
CA LEU A 422 13.29 38.93 -23.22
C LEU A 422 14.39 39.76 -23.89
N LEU A 423 14.59 39.63 -25.21
CA LEU A 423 15.63 40.39 -25.92
C LEU A 423 15.49 41.91 -25.76
N PRO A 424 14.30 42.53 -25.91
CA PRO A 424 14.15 43.96 -25.70
C PRO A 424 14.43 44.38 -24.24
N PHE A 425 14.09 43.53 -23.29
CA PHE A 425 14.31 43.82 -21.87
C PHE A 425 15.79 43.68 -21.47
N ILE A 426 16.48 42.66 -21.97
CA ILE A 426 17.91 42.46 -21.79
C ILE A 426 18.68 43.60 -22.46
N ASN A 427 18.31 44.01 -23.66
CA ASN A 427 18.93 45.13 -24.35
C ASN A 427 18.68 46.47 -23.59
N ASN A 428 17.47 46.69 -23.08
CA ASN A 428 17.14 47.89 -22.29
C ASN A 428 17.85 47.89 -20.91
N PHE A 429 18.10 46.76 -20.33
CA PHE A 429 18.85 46.60 -19.09
C PHE A 429 20.37 46.82 -19.34
N LEU A 430 20.91 46.24 -20.44
CA LEU A 430 22.30 46.42 -20.78
C LEU A 430 22.63 47.87 -21.21
N THR A 431 21.69 48.55 -21.91
CA THR A 431 21.86 49.98 -22.21
C THR A 431 21.82 50.88 -20.96
N LYS A 432 21.02 50.48 -19.94
CA LYS A 432 21.01 51.22 -18.64
C LYS A 432 22.21 50.93 -17.73
N LEU A 433 22.99 49.89 -17.99
CA LEU A 433 24.25 49.59 -17.32
C LEU A 433 25.46 50.28 -18.00
N GLN A 434 25.29 50.82 -19.21
CA GLN A 434 26.32 51.52 -19.95
C GLN A 434 26.20 53.05 -19.88
N THR A 435 25.12 53.55 -19.26
CA THR A 435 24.90 54.94 -18.88
C THR A 435 25.06 55.12 -17.37
#